data_96516c65447658972e3f02f8adeb17cf
#
_entry.id   96516c65447658972e3f02f8adeb17cf
#
_cell.length_a   1.000
_cell.length_b   1.000
_cell.length_c   1.000
_cell.angle_alpha   90.00
_cell.angle_beta   90.00
_cell.angle_gamma   90.00
#
_symmetry.space_group_name_H-M   'P 1'
#
loop_
_entity.id
_entity.type
_entity.pdbx_description
1 polymer ?
#
loop_
_entity_poly.entity_id
_entity_poly.type
_entity_poly.pdbx_seq_one_letter_code
_entity_poly.pdbx_strand_id
1 'polypeptide(L)'
;MSGSGTAVGQRAVSTVGPVLIIGSGLLGASLGLALRAGGVRVYLEDSSPTSLRLASDVGAGDAFADVLADAGVRRAECGSDHPGYEAPRLVVVATPPDVADCVIVESLLRFPDAIVTDVASVKDAVVADVLSGLQAQGASEASSRYVGSHPMAGRERSGAGAADADLFYGRPWVIVAHENTWPRAVLVARALATDVGAVPLEMNAGTHDHSVALVSHVPQLVSSMLAARLVDAPAQALGLAGQGLRDTARIAGSDPRLWTAILAGNAGPVASILRDLRGDLDDLLTHLDAAAELGPLRGGSVGAINRVMTAGNQGVARIPGKHGGAPSRYAEIEVLIPDEPGALGRLFSELGESGINIEDLVLEHSAGAQAGVARVMIDPSVSDRCVADLQERGWRLITH
;
A
#
# COMPACT_ATOMS: atom_id res chain seq x y z
N MET A 1 -8.10 -15.64 -43.84
CA MET A 1 -6.82 -15.47 -43.13
C MET A 1 -7.17 -15.42 -41.64
N SER A 2 -6.98 -16.53 -40.97
CA SER A 2 -7.29 -16.75 -39.57
C SER A 2 -6.19 -16.13 -38.72
N GLY A 3 -6.49 -15.04 -38.01
CA GLY A 3 -5.62 -14.44 -36.99
C GLY A 3 -5.56 -15.35 -35.78
N SER A 4 -4.41 -15.98 -35.56
CA SER A 4 -4.07 -16.68 -34.33
C SER A 4 -3.85 -15.64 -33.24
N GLY A 5 -4.87 -15.42 -32.40
CA GLY A 5 -4.69 -14.76 -31.13
C GLY A 5 -3.76 -15.61 -30.28
N THR A 6 -2.57 -15.11 -30.02
CA THR A 6 -1.66 -15.65 -29.01
C THR A 6 -2.36 -15.61 -27.66
N ALA A 7 -2.78 -16.78 -27.16
CA ALA A 7 -3.21 -16.95 -25.79
C ALA A 7 -2.04 -16.51 -24.90
N VAL A 8 -2.25 -15.45 -24.12
CA VAL A 8 -1.35 -15.08 -23.01
C VAL A 8 -1.34 -16.29 -22.08
N GLY A 9 -0.18 -16.96 -21.99
CA GLY A 9 -0.03 -18.19 -21.21
C GLY A 9 -0.50 -17.94 -19.78
N GLN A 10 -1.46 -18.73 -19.30
CA GLN A 10 -1.89 -18.72 -17.91
C GLN A 10 -0.66 -18.98 -17.04
N ARG A 11 -0.33 -18.04 -16.19
CA ARG A 11 0.76 -18.17 -15.22
C ARG A 11 0.39 -19.32 -14.28
N ALA A 12 1.25 -20.32 -14.16
CA ALA A 12 1.00 -21.42 -13.24
C ALA A 12 0.92 -20.89 -11.81
N VAL A 13 -0.22 -21.05 -11.16
CA VAL A 13 -0.49 -20.60 -9.78
C VAL A 13 -0.13 -21.70 -8.82
N SER A 14 0.61 -21.39 -7.76
CA SER A 14 1.04 -22.33 -6.72
C SER A 14 0.09 -22.37 -5.52
N THR A 15 -0.77 -21.37 -5.38
CA THR A 15 -1.78 -21.30 -4.32
C THR A 15 -2.81 -22.41 -4.51
N VAL A 16 -2.94 -23.27 -3.52
CA VAL A 16 -3.90 -24.38 -3.52
C VAL A 16 -5.22 -23.89 -2.96
N GLY A 17 -6.27 -23.92 -3.79
CA GLY A 17 -7.63 -23.61 -3.39
C GLY A 17 -8.41 -24.84 -2.89
N PRO A 18 -9.67 -24.65 -2.46
CA PRO A 18 -10.39 -23.38 -2.37
C PRO A 18 -9.78 -22.42 -1.36
N VAL A 19 -9.84 -21.10 -1.67
CA VAL A 19 -9.43 -20.03 -0.76
C VAL A 19 -10.67 -19.34 -0.22
N LEU A 20 -10.83 -19.26 1.10
CA LEU A 20 -11.85 -18.43 1.73
C LEU A 20 -11.27 -17.07 2.11
N ILE A 21 -11.87 -16.01 1.64
CA ILE A 21 -11.53 -14.63 2.02
C ILE A 21 -12.63 -14.10 2.93
N ILE A 22 -12.26 -13.70 4.14
CA ILE A 22 -13.17 -13.12 5.14
C ILE A 22 -12.90 -11.63 5.21
N GLY A 23 -13.88 -10.83 4.77
CA GLY A 23 -13.73 -9.40 4.52
C GLY A 23 -13.60 -9.12 3.03
N SER A 24 -14.67 -8.59 2.42
CA SER A 24 -14.79 -8.33 0.98
C SER A 24 -14.64 -6.84 0.64
N GLY A 25 -13.80 -6.13 1.41
CA GLY A 25 -13.39 -4.76 1.14
C GLY A 25 -12.41 -4.65 -0.05
N LEU A 26 -11.68 -3.54 -0.14
CA LEU A 26 -10.70 -3.32 -1.22
C LEU A 26 -9.70 -4.48 -1.34
N LEU A 27 -9.01 -4.83 -0.24
CA LEU A 27 -7.94 -5.84 -0.28
C LEU A 27 -8.50 -7.23 -0.54
N GLY A 28 -9.57 -7.63 0.18
CA GLY A 28 -10.16 -8.95 0.02
C GLY A 28 -10.74 -9.17 -1.38
N ALA A 29 -11.47 -8.19 -1.93
CA ALA A 29 -12.01 -8.28 -3.28
C ALA A 29 -10.90 -8.28 -4.35
N SER A 30 -9.86 -7.44 -4.20
CA SER A 30 -8.71 -7.45 -5.11
C SER A 30 -7.98 -8.79 -5.10
N LEU A 31 -7.78 -9.37 -3.92
CA LEU A 31 -7.17 -10.69 -3.78
C LEU A 31 -8.01 -11.77 -4.47
N GLY A 32 -9.32 -11.72 -4.27
CA GLY A 32 -10.25 -12.63 -4.94
C GLY A 32 -10.18 -12.54 -6.45
N LEU A 33 -10.17 -11.33 -7.00
CA LEU A 33 -10.02 -11.09 -8.45
C LEU A 33 -8.69 -11.66 -8.98
N ALA A 34 -7.57 -11.38 -8.30
CA ALA A 34 -6.25 -11.86 -8.71
C ALA A 34 -6.17 -13.39 -8.70
N LEU A 35 -6.66 -14.03 -7.65
CA LEU A 35 -6.66 -15.50 -7.52
C LEU A 35 -7.57 -16.16 -8.55
N ARG A 36 -8.77 -15.62 -8.79
CA ARG A 36 -9.69 -16.15 -9.82
C ARG A 36 -9.13 -16.00 -11.23
N ALA A 37 -8.43 -14.92 -11.53
CA ALA A 37 -7.71 -14.76 -12.79
C ALA A 37 -6.65 -15.86 -12.99
N GLY A 38 -6.05 -16.37 -11.89
CA GLY A 38 -5.17 -17.53 -11.88
C GLY A 38 -5.88 -18.90 -11.87
N GLY A 39 -7.23 -18.94 -11.91
CA GLY A 39 -8.00 -20.18 -11.91
C GLY A 39 -8.23 -20.80 -10.51
N VAL A 40 -7.91 -20.09 -9.44
CA VAL A 40 -8.16 -20.55 -8.06
C VAL A 40 -9.64 -20.36 -7.71
N ARG A 41 -10.26 -21.37 -7.10
CA ARG A 41 -11.60 -21.25 -6.54
C ARG A 41 -11.56 -20.37 -5.29
N VAL A 42 -12.39 -19.32 -5.26
CA VAL A 42 -12.45 -18.35 -4.14
C VAL A 42 -13.87 -18.30 -3.58
N TYR A 43 -13.96 -18.44 -2.26
CA TYR A 43 -15.16 -18.20 -1.47
C TYR A 43 -15.02 -16.86 -0.75
N LEU A 44 -16.13 -16.15 -0.58
CA LEU A 44 -16.19 -14.85 0.11
C LEU A 44 -17.14 -14.94 1.30
N GLU A 45 -16.70 -14.38 2.42
CA GLU A 45 -17.53 -14.17 3.62
C GLU A 45 -17.36 -12.74 4.12
N ASP A 46 -18.44 -12.03 4.43
CA ASP A 46 -18.42 -10.67 4.97
C ASP A 46 -19.61 -10.45 5.89
N SER A 47 -19.43 -9.65 6.93
CA SER A 47 -20.52 -9.25 7.84
C SER A 47 -21.50 -8.26 7.18
N SER A 48 -21.09 -7.57 6.13
CA SER A 48 -21.92 -6.67 5.32
C SER A 48 -22.44 -7.40 4.08
N PRO A 49 -23.76 -7.71 4.02
CA PRO A 49 -24.33 -8.33 2.83
C PRO A 49 -24.16 -7.50 1.54
N THR A 50 -24.11 -6.17 1.69
CA THR A 50 -23.89 -5.27 0.56
C THR A 50 -22.47 -5.37 0.02
N SER A 51 -21.47 -5.39 0.89
CA SER A 51 -20.07 -5.56 0.50
C SER A 51 -19.82 -6.91 -0.15
N LEU A 52 -20.38 -7.98 0.46
CA LEU A 52 -20.30 -9.34 -0.07
C LEU A 52 -20.90 -9.44 -1.48
N ARG A 53 -22.11 -8.92 -1.67
CA ARG A 53 -22.77 -8.92 -2.98
C ARG A 53 -21.96 -8.17 -4.01
N LEU A 54 -21.49 -6.95 -3.69
CA LEU A 54 -20.68 -6.16 -4.61
C LEU A 54 -19.39 -6.89 -5.00
N ALA A 55 -18.70 -7.53 -4.05
CA ALA A 55 -17.51 -8.31 -4.32
C ALA A 55 -17.79 -9.53 -5.22
N SER A 56 -18.92 -10.21 -5.01
CA SER A 56 -19.34 -11.30 -5.91
C SER A 56 -19.72 -10.78 -7.30
N ASP A 57 -20.43 -9.68 -7.40
CA ASP A 57 -20.86 -9.06 -8.67
C ASP A 57 -19.66 -8.63 -9.53
N VAL A 58 -18.59 -8.12 -8.92
CA VAL A 58 -17.34 -7.78 -9.64
C VAL A 58 -16.50 -9.02 -9.97
N GLY A 59 -16.90 -10.21 -9.53
CA GLY A 59 -16.24 -11.46 -9.85
C GLY A 59 -15.12 -11.88 -8.91
N ALA A 60 -15.02 -11.29 -7.71
CA ALA A 60 -13.95 -11.60 -6.75
C ALA A 60 -14.06 -13.02 -6.13
N GLY A 61 -15.27 -13.61 -6.10
CA GLY A 61 -15.49 -14.96 -5.55
C GLY A 61 -16.97 -15.27 -5.42
N ASP A 62 -17.25 -16.47 -4.96
CA ASP A 62 -18.61 -16.95 -4.72
C ASP A 62 -18.96 -16.78 -3.23
N ALA A 63 -20.18 -16.32 -2.92
CA ALA A 63 -20.60 -16.14 -1.54
C ALA A 63 -20.58 -17.50 -0.79
N PHE A 64 -19.84 -17.58 0.29
CA PHE A 64 -19.59 -18.85 0.99
C PHE A 64 -20.88 -19.50 1.51
N ALA A 65 -21.84 -18.69 1.98
CA ALA A 65 -23.13 -19.18 2.42
C ALA A 65 -23.93 -19.87 1.31
N ASP A 66 -23.87 -19.33 0.09
CA ASP A 66 -24.56 -19.91 -1.08
C ASP A 66 -23.91 -21.22 -1.51
N VAL A 67 -22.57 -21.27 -1.51
CA VAL A 67 -21.82 -22.51 -1.78
C VAL A 67 -22.18 -23.62 -0.80
N LEU A 68 -22.30 -23.30 0.48
CA LEU A 68 -22.73 -24.27 1.50
C LEU A 68 -24.19 -24.71 1.28
N ALA A 69 -25.08 -23.79 0.97
CA ALA A 69 -26.51 -24.09 0.73
C ALA A 69 -26.69 -24.99 -0.49
N ASP A 70 -26.00 -24.72 -1.59
CA ASP A 70 -26.03 -25.50 -2.84
C ASP A 70 -25.53 -26.94 -2.62
N ALA A 71 -24.52 -27.11 -1.76
CA ALA A 71 -23.97 -28.41 -1.38
C ALA A 71 -24.75 -29.10 -0.27
N GLY A 72 -25.72 -28.44 0.36
CA GLY A 72 -26.46 -28.96 1.52
C GLY A 72 -25.63 -29.15 2.79
N VAL A 73 -24.52 -28.38 2.91
CA VAL A 73 -23.58 -28.45 4.04
C VAL A 73 -23.92 -27.40 5.09
N ARG A 74 -24.05 -27.85 6.35
CA ARG A 74 -24.28 -26.93 7.47
C ARG A 74 -23.01 -26.15 7.81
N ARG A 75 -23.12 -24.88 8.24
CA ARG A 75 -22.01 -24.05 8.66
C ARG A 75 -21.10 -24.73 9.70
N ALA A 76 -21.66 -25.52 10.59
CA ALA A 76 -20.89 -26.26 11.60
C ALA A 76 -20.07 -27.44 11.06
N GLU A 77 -20.31 -27.84 9.81
CA GLU A 77 -19.66 -28.98 9.14
C GLU A 77 -18.73 -28.56 8.02
N CYS A 78 -18.64 -27.26 7.74
CA CYS A 78 -17.90 -26.72 6.61
C CYS A 78 -16.36 -26.81 6.74
N GLY A 79 -15.85 -27.30 7.86
CA GLY A 79 -14.41 -27.51 8.08
C GLY A 79 -13.85 -28.75 7.37
N SER A 80 -14.71 -29.59 6.78
CA SER A 80 -14.32 -30.82 6.09
C SER A 80 -14.96 -30.92 4.71
N ASP A 81 -14.38 -31.73 3.84
CA ASP A 81 -14.90 -31.97 2.50
C ASP A 81 -16.22 -32.78 2.55
N HIS A 82 -17.18 -32.44 1.69
CA HIS A 82 -18.45 -33.13 1.50
C HIS A 82 -18.71 -33.31 0.00
N PRO A 83 -19.64 -34.23 -0.40
CA PRO A 83 -20.02 -34.34 -1.79
C PRO A 83 -20.52 -33.01 -2.36
N GLY A 84 -19.83 -32.51 -3.40
CA GLY A 84 -20.13 -31.22 -4.02
C GLY A 84 -19.54 -30.00 -3.31
N TYR A 85 -18.83 -30.17 -2.21
CA TYR A 85 -18.17 -29.12 -1.46
C TYR A 85 -16.74 -29.50 -1.07
N GLU A 86 -15.80 -28.60 -1.33
CA GLU A 86 -14.42 -28.70 -0.86
C GLU A 86 -14.17 -27.63 0.20
N ALA A 87 -13.69 -28.06 1.38
CA ALA A 87 -13.35 -27.15 2.46
C ALA A 87 -12.16 -26.25 2.06
N PRO A 88 -12.11 -25.00 2.56
CA PRO A 88 -10.99 -24.10 2.30
C PRO A 88 -9.65 -24.72 2.72
N ARG A 89 -8.64 -24.60 1.85
CA ARG A 89 -7.25 -24.99 2.14
C ARG A 89 -6.44 -23.80 2.67
N LEU A 90 -6.89 -22.60 2.34
CA LEU A 90 -6.33 -21.34 2.81
C LEU A 90 -7.48 -20.42 3.20
N VAL A 91 -7.38 -19.79 4.38
CA VAL A 91 -8.27 -18.71 4.80
C VAL A 91 -7.46 -17.42 4.88
N VAL A 92 -7.95 -16.37 4.24
CA VAL A 92 -7.37 -15.03 4.28
C VAL A 92 -8.32 -14.09 5.00
N VAL A 93 -7.90 -13.58 6.16
CA VAL A 93 -8.66 -12.62 6.94
C VAL A 93 -8.30 -11.21 6.48
N ALA A 94 -9.25 -10.56 5.82
CA ALA A 94 -9.13 -9.21 5.26
C ALA A 94 -10.08 -8.20 5.94
N THR A 95 -10.34 -8.43 7.24
CA THR A 95 -11.14 -7.55 8.10
C THR A 95 -10.30 -6.41 8.67
N PRO A 96 -10.93 -5.34 9.23
CA PRO A 96 -10.22 -4.33 9.98
C PRO A 96 -9.38 -4.91 11.13
N PRO A 97 -8.25 -4.26 11.50
CA PRO A 97 -7.31 -4.80 12.50
C PRO A 97 -7.91 -5.04 13.89
N ASP A 98 -8.91 -4.27 14.25
CA ASP A 98 -9.60 -4.31 15.56
C ASP A 98 -10.50 -5.53 15.78
N VAL A 99 -10.75 -6.31 14.75
CA VAL A 99 -11.54 -7.56 14.81
C VAL A 99 -10.80 -8.76 14.19
N ALA A 100 -9.63 -8.52 13.60
CA ALA A 100 -8.91 -9.54 12.85
C ALA A 100 -8.50 -10.74 13.71
N ASP A 101 -8.05 -10.51 14.93
CA ASP A 101 -7.66 -11.55 15.90
C ASP A 101 -8.79 -12.55 16.17
N CYS A 102 -9.98 -12.04 16.49
CA CYS A 102 -11.16 -12.86 16.74
C CYS A 102 -11.54 -13.71 15.52
N VAL A 103 -11.50 -13.11 14.32
CA VAL A 103 -11.81 -13.80 13.05
C VAL A 103 -10.75 -14.84 12.70
N ILE A 104 -9.48 -14.58 12.98
CA ILE A 104 -8.37 -15.54 12.78
C ILE A 104 -8.56 -16.72 13.73
N VAL A 105 -8.83 -16.48 15.03
CA VAL A 105 -9.07 -17.55 16.01
C VAL A 105 -10.27 -18.40 15.60
N GLU A 106 -11.40 -17.79 15.26
CA GLU A 106 -12.58 -18.51 14.76
C GLU A 106 -12.23 -19.37 13.54
N SER A 107 -11.48 -18.80 12.58
CA SER A 107 -11.09 -19.50 11.35
C SER A 107 -10.19 -20.70 11.62
N LEU A 108 -9.22 -20.58 12.53
CA LEU A 108 -8.34 -21.68 12.92
C LEU A 108 -9.09 -22.84 13.57
N LEU A 109 -10.15 -22.55 14.33
CA LEU A 109 -10.99 -23.56 14.97
C LEU A 109 -11.99 -24.16 14.00
N ARG A 110 -12.55 -23.36 13.12
CA ARG A 110 -13.57 -23.77 12.14
C ARG A 110 -13.00 -24.60 11.00
N PHE A 111 -11.74 -24.35 10.59
CA PHE A 111 -11.08 -25.02 9.48
C PHE A 111 -9.78 -25.69 9.95
N PRO A 112 -9.85 -26.89 10.56
CA PRO A 112 -8.71 -27.55 11.20
C PRO A 112 -7.59 -27.94 10.24
N ASP A 113 -7.86 -28.07 8.94
CA ASP A 113 -6.89 -28.45 7.92
C ASP A 113 -6.37 -27.26 7.10
N ALA A 114 -6.98 -26.07 7.26
CA ALA A 114 -6.58 -24.88 6.52
C ALA A 114 -5.38 -24.17 7.16
N ILE A 115 -4.57 -23.55 6.31
CA ILE A 115 -3.66 -22.46 6.74
C ILE A 115 -4.49 -21.18 6.83
N VAL A 116 -4.22 -20.37 7.85
CA VAL A 116 -4.88 -19.08 8.04
C VAL A 116 -3.82 -17.96 7.97
N THR A 117 -4.11 -16.95 7.18
CA THR A 117 -3.32 -15.72 7.12
C THR A 117 -4.23 -14.50 7.20
N ASP A 118 -3.67 -13.36 7.49
CA ASP A 118 -4.37 -12.07 7.47
C ASP A 118 -3.69 -11.08 6.52
N VAL A 119 -4.30 -9.93 6.30
CA VAL A 119 -3.72 -8.81 5.54
C VAL A 119 -3.74 -7.50 6.33
N ALA A 120 -3.81 -7.58 7.65
CA ALA A 120 -3.86 -6.41 8.53
C ALA A 120 -2.57 -5.59 8.47
N SER A 121 -2.70 -4.28 8.70
CA SER A 121 -1.56 -3.33 8.64
C SER A 121 -0.70 -3.31 9.90
N VAL A 122 -1.06 -4.05 10.94
CA VAL A 122 -0.33 -4.18 12.21
C VAL A 122 -0.16 -5.66 12.52
N LYS A 123 0.97 -6.06 13.11
CA LYS A 123 1.28 -7.48 13.30
C LYS A 123 1.49 -7.87 14.75
N ASP A 124 2.21 -7.07 15.54
CA ASP A 124 2.60 -7.48 16.89
C ASP A 124 1.38 -7.70 17.80
N ALA A 125 0.47 -6.72 17.82
CA ALA A 125 -0.78 -6.85 18.56
C ALA A 125 -1.65 -8.00 18.05
N VAL A 126 -1.87 -8.09 16.72
CA VAL A 126 -2.72 -9.15 16.14
C VAL A 126 -2.17 -10.54 16.45
N VAL A 127 -0.87 -10.77 16.29
CA VAL A 127 -0.24 -12.06 16.63
C VAL A 127 -0.41 -12.38 18.11
N ALA A 128 -0.15 -11.42 19.00
CA ALA A 128 -0.27 -11.61 20.45
C ALA A 128 -1.71 -11.96 20.86
N ASP A 129 -2.70 -11.24 20.30
CA ASP A 129 -4.11 -11.44 20.61
C ASP A 129 -4.63 -12.77 20.06
N VAL A 130 -4.19 -13.20 18.86
CA VAL A 130 -4.48 -14.52 18.30
C VAL A 130 -3.95 -15.64 19.20
N LEU A 131 -2.68 -15.55 19.63
CA LEU A 131 -2.06 -16.55 20.50
C LEU A 131 -2.80 -16.63 21.85
N SER A 132 -3.11 -15.47 22.44
CA SER A 132 -3.88 -15.38 23.70
C SER A 132 -5.28 -15.94 23.55
N GLY A 133 -5.99 -15.63 22.47
CA GLY A 133 -7.33 -16.12 22.18
C GLY A 133 -7.38 -17.64 22.01
N LEU A 134 -6.41 -18.23 21.29
CA LEU A 134 -6.30 -19.69 21.17
C LEU A 134 -5.96 -20.36 22.50
N GLN A 135 -5.09 -19.77 23.29
CA GLN A 135 -4.76 -20.28 24.62
C GLN A 135 -5.98 -20.30 25.53
N ALA A 136 -6.77 -19.24 25.55
CA ALA A 136 -7.99 -19.13 26.34
C ALA A 136 -9.03 -20.21 25.95
N GLN A 137 -9.00 -20.70 24.72
CA GLN A 137 -9.88 -21.75 24.21
C GLN A 137 -9.27 -23.17 24.33
N GLY A 138 -8.06 -23.30 24.88
CA GLY A 138 -7.36 -24.59 25.02
C GLY A 138 -6.89 -25.15 23.67
N ALA A 139 -6.72 -24.30 22.65
CA ALA A 139 -6.41 -24.68 21.27
C ALA A 139 -5.07 -24.12 20.76
N SER A 140 -4.09 -23.93 21.66
CA SER A 140 -2.79 -23.30 21.33
C SER A 140 -2.06 -23.94 20.15
N GLU A 141 -2.24 -25.25 19.92
CA GLU A 141 -1.62 -25.96 18.80
C GLU A 141 -2.09 -25.47 17.43
N ALA A 142 -3.33 -24.92 17.34
CA ALA A 142 -3.87 -24.38 16.12
C ALA A 142 -3.07 -23.17 15.60
N SER A 143 -2.36 -22.47 16.48
CA SER A 143 -1.49 -21.35 16.13
C SER A 143 -0.43 -21.72 15.10
N SER A 144 0.03 -22.97 15.06
CA SER A 144 1.02 -23.43 14.08
C SER A 144 0.58 -23.28 12.63
N ARG A 145 -0.72 -23.20 12.38
CA ARG A 145 -1.32 -22.98 11.05
C ARG A 145 -1.56 -21.51 10.72
N TYR A 146 -1.25 -20.61 11.64
CA TYR A 146 -1.34 -19.17 11.42
C TYR A 146 -0.02 -18.56 11.00
N VAL A 147 -0.07 -17.67 10.02
CA VAL A 147 1.04 -16.84 9.58
C VAL A 147 0.50 -15.45 9.25
N GLY A 148 1.03 -14.42 9.91
CA GLY A 148 0.64 -13.04 9.63
C GLY A 148 1.12 -12.58 8.27
N SER A 149 0.37 -11.71 7.60
CA SER A 149 0.79 -11.07 6.37
C SER A 149 0.37 -9.60 6.33
N HIS A 150 1.06 -8.82 5.48
CA HIS A 150 0.68 -7.43 5.20
C HIS A 150 1.12 -7.05 3.78
N PRO A 151 0.20 -7.00 2.81
CA PRO A 151 0.48 -6.40 1.52
C PRO A 151 0.64 -4.88 1.66
N MET A 152 1.80 -4.34 1.26
CA MET A 152 2.05 -2.89 1.23
C MET A 152 1.31 -2.25 0.05
N ALA A 153 -0.01 -2.42 0.00
CA ALA A 153 -0.88 -2.00 -1.07
C ALA A 153 -2.15 -1.35 -0.51
N GLY A 154 -2.61 -0.30 -1.17
CA GLY A 154 -3.83 0.43 -0.81
C GLY A 154 -4.16 1.50 -1.82
N ARG A 155 -5.36 2.06 -1.72
CA ARG A 155 -5.84 3.21 -2.50
C ARG A 155 -6.61 4.14 -1.58
N GLU A 156 -6.80 5.39 -1.99
CA GLU A 156 -7.62 6.37 -1.26
C GLU A 156 -9.12 6.00 -1.26
N ARG A 157 -9.54 5.14 -2.18
CA ARG A 157 -10.93 4.62 -2.27
C ARG A 157 -11.03 3.26 -1.59
N SER A 158 -12.04 3.09 -0.76
CA SER A 158 -12.34 1.85 -0.05
C SER A 158 -13.46 1.04 -0.75
N GLY A 159 -13.62 -0.22 -0.31
CA GLY A 159 -14.69 -1.12 -0.75
C GLY A 159 -14.40 -1.90 -2.03
N ALA A 160 -15.22 -2.91 -2.30
CA ALA A 160 -15.07 -3.82 -3.44
C ALA A 160 -15.20 -3.13 -4.81
N GLY A 161 -15.91 -2.00 -4.89
CA GLY A 161 -16.04 -1.22 -6.13
C GLY A 161 -14.73 -0.56 -6.61
N ALA A 162 -13.71 -0.48 -5.74
CA ALA A 162 -12.38 0.01 -6.08
C ALA A 162 -11.35 -1.12 -6.23
N ALA A 163 -11.81 -2.39 -6.16
CA ALA A 163 -10.94 -3.56 -6.26
C ALA A 163 -10.31 -3.68 -7.65
N ASP A 164 -9.10 -4.22 -7.67
CA ASP A 164 -8.30 -4.38 -8.88
C ASP A 164 -7.41 -5.63 -8.72
N ALA A 165 -7.41 -6.50 -9.73
CA ALA A 165 -6.61 -7.72 -9.73
C ALA A 165 -5.11 -7.43 -9.65
N ASP A 166 -4.67 -6.29 -10.16
CA ASP A 166 -3.26 -5.89 -10.19
C ASP A 166 -2.84 -5.03 -8.98
N LEU A 167 -3.72 -4.87 -7.96
CA LEU A 167 -3.46 -4.02 -6.79
C LEU A 167 -2.13 -4.36 -6.10
N PHE A 168 -1.74 -5.63 -6.08
CA PHE A 168 -0.56 -6.14 -5.37
C PHE A 168 0.68 -6.22 -6.25
N TYR A 169 0.53 -6.05 -7.57
CA TYR A 169 1.62 -6.27 -8.53
C TYR A 169 2.84 -5.38 -8.24
N GLY A 170 4.01 -6.01 -8.08
CA GLY A 170 5.27 -5.34 -7.75
C GLY A 170 5.32 -4.74 -6.34
N ARG A 171 4.29 -4.91 -5.49
CA ARG A 171 4.26 -4.36 -4.14
C ARG A 171 4.92 -5.31 -3.15
N PRO A 172 5.63 -4.80 -2.14
CA PRO A 172 6.09 -5.63 -1.03
C PRO A 172 4.91 -6.31 -0.33
N TRP A 173 5.07 -7.57 0.02
CA TRP A 173 4.14 -8.35 0.83
C TRP A 173 4.89 -8.94 2.01
N VAL A 174 4.69 -8.36 3.18
CA VAL A 174 5.38 -8.83 4.39
C VAL A 174 4.72 -10.09 4.90
N ILE A 175 5.55 -11.06 5.29
CA ILE A 175 5.15 -12.33 5.91
C ILE A 175 5.78 -12.37 7.30
N VAL A 176 4.95 -12.59 8.30
CA VAL A 176 5.33 -12.61 9.71
C VAL A 176 4.99 -13.96 10.32
N ALA A 177 6.00 -14.78 10.51
CA ALA A 177 5.89 -16.02 11.26
C ALA A 177 6.13 -15.75 12.77
N HIS A 178 5.44 -16.48 13.62
CA HIS A 178 5.76 -16.59 15.05
C HIS A 178 6.49 -17.92 15.35
N GLU A 179 6.96 -18.09 16.57
CA GLU A 179 7.83 -19.22 16.95
C GLU A 179 7.27 -20.61 16.61
N ASN A 180 5.95 -20.79 16.69
CA ASN A 180 5.29 -22.06 16.44
C ASN A 180 4.69 -22.19 15.03
N THR A 181 4.85 -21.19 14.17
CA THR A 181 4.33 -21.23 12.80
C THR A 181 4.98 -22.36 12.00
N TRP A 182 4.18 -23.21 11.39
CA TRP A 182 4.71 -24.26 10.52
C TRP A 182 5.42 -23.69 9.29
N PRO A 183 6.56 -24.26 8.87
CA PRO A 183 7.22 -23.86 7.64
C PRO A 183 6.30 -23.93 6.42
N ARG A 184 5.37 -24.89 6.39
CA ARG A 184 4.35 -24.99 5.34
C ARG A 184 3.44 -23.76 5.29
N ALA A 185 3.08 -23.17 6.43
CA ALA A 185 2.23 -21.98 6.45
C ALA A 185 2.95 -20.77 5.81
N VAL A 186 4.26 -20.61 6.11
CA VAL A 186 5.09 -19.58 5.49
C VAL A 186 5.17 -19.78 3.97
N LEU A 187 5.36 -21.02 3.50
CA LEU A 187 5.40 -21.33 2.08
C LEU A 187 4.06 -21.02 1.38
N VAL A 188 2.93 -21.29 2.03
CA VAL A 188 1.59 -20.98 1.49
C VAL A 188 1.40 -19.47 1.39
N ALA A 189 1.78 -18.68 2.41
CA ALA A 189 1.71 -17.22 2.36
C ALA A 189 2.63 -16.63 1.28
N ARG A 190 3.83 -17.22 1.11
CA ARG A 190 4.77 -16.82 0.04
C ARG A 190 4.20 -17.13 -1.35
N ALA A 191 3.60 -18.31 -1.53
CA ALA A 191 2.94 -18.68 -2.78
C ALA A 191 1.81 -17.69 -3.11
N LEU A 192 0.92 -17.41 -2.13
CA LEU A 192 -0.15 -16.45 -2.27
C LEU A 192 0.37 -15.08 -2.75
N ALA A 193 1.37 -14.52 -2.05
CA ALA A 193 1.96 -13.23 -2.42
C ALA A 193 2.54 -13.24 -3.84
N THR A 194 3.27 -14.30 -4.21
CA THR A 194 3.89 -14.44 -5.53
C THR A 194 2.84 -14.56 -6.64
N ASP A 195 1.79 -15.33 -6.39
CA ASP A 195 0.75 -15.60 -7.39
C ASP A 195 -0.07 -14.34 -7.73
N VAL A 196 -0.25 -13.42 -6.76
CA VAL A 196 -0.89 -12.12 -7.02
C VAL A 196 0.10 -11.05 -7.51
N GLY A 197 1.33 -11.45 -7.84
CA GLY A 197 2.36 -10.56 -8.40
C GLY A 197 3.09 -9.68 -7.39
N ALA A 198 2.89 -9.91 -6.09
CA ALA A 198 3.60 -9.20 -5.03
C ALA A 198 5.02 -9.75 -4.81
N VAL A 199 5.85 -8.99 -4.08
CA VAL A 199 7.21 -9.36 -3.69
C VAL A 199 7.22 -9.77 -2.22
N PRO A 200 7.32 -11.07 -1.89
CA PRO A 200 7.28 -11.54 -0.52
C PRO A 200 8.56 -11.18 0.25
N LEU A 201 8.40 -10.60 1.45
CA LEU A 201 9.45 -10.26 2.39
C LEU A 201 9.15 -10.88 3.76
N GLU A 202 10.10 -11.55 4.38
CA GLU A 202 9.94 -12.10 5.72
C GLU A 202 10.58 -11.19 6.76
N MET A 203 9.85 -10.93 7.86
CA MET A 203 10.39 -10.24 9.03
C MET A 203 9.59 -10.60 10.28
N ASN A 204 10.12 -10.29 11.47
CA ASN A 204 9.36 -10.45 12.70
C ASN A 204 8.35 -9.32 12.91
N ALA A 205 7.34 -9.54 13.75
CA ALA A 205 6.24 -8.61 13.99
C ALA A 205 6.71 -7.23 14.48
N GLY A 206 7.61 -7.18 15.47
CA GLY A 206 8.13 -5.93 16.00
C GLY A 206 8.92 -5.12 14.97
N THR A 207 9.75 -5.78 14.14
CA THR A 207 10.46 -5.12 13.03
C THR A 207 9.48 -4.58 11.98
N HIS A 208 8.44 -5.37 11.65
CA HIS A 208 7.38 -4.91 10.76
C HIS A 208 6.71 -3.66 11.28
N ASP A 209 6.22 -3.69 12.52
CA ASP A 209 5.44 -2.59 13.10
C ASP A 209 6.26 -1.31 13.27
N HIS A 210 7.54 -1.44 13.63
CA HIS A 210 8.46 -0.29 13.63
C HIS A 210 8.69 0.27 12.22
N SER A 211 8.88 -0.60 11.23
CA SER A 211 9.09 -0.18 9.84
C SER A 211 7.88 0.55 9.28
N VAL A 212 6.67 -0.02 9.41
CA VAL A 212 5.46 0.63 8.90
C VAL A 212 5.08 1.88 9.69
N ALA A 213 5.45 1.98 10.98
CA ALA A 213 5.34 3.22 11.72
C ALA A 213 6.13 4.34 11.05
N LEU A 214 7.38 4.06 10.62
CA LEU A 214 8.25 5.03 9.98
C LEU A 214 7.80 5.40 8.56
N VAL A 215 7.46 4.39 7.71
CA VAL A 215 7.25 4.63 6.28
C VAL A 215 5.79 4.91 5.91
N SER A 216 4.83 4.70 6.82
CA SER A 216 3.40 4.81 6.55
C SER A 216 2.65 5.58 7.64
N HIS A 217 2.70 5.13 8.89
CA HIS A 217 1.81 5.62 9.95
C HIS A 217 2.15 7.06 10.38
N VAL A 218 3.42 7.35 10.63
CA VAL A 218 3.87 8.71 11.00
C VAL A 218 3.71 9.68 9.82
N PRO A 219 4.06 9.35 8.58
CA PRO A 219 3.76 10.19 7.42
C PRO A 219 2.28 10.56 7.31
N GLN A 220 1.36 9.62 7.53
CA GLN A 220 -0.08 9.89 7.55
C GLN A 220 -0.47 10.90 8.63
N LEU A 221 0.04 10.72 9.85
CA LEU A 221 -0.26 11.65 10.96
C LEU A 221 0.31 13.04 10.70
N VAL A 222 1.56 13.15 10.24
CA VAL A 222 2.20 14.43 9.94
C VAL A 222 1.45 15.17 8.83
N SER A 223 1.07 14.47 7.77
CA SER A 223 0.23 15.01 6.71
C SER A 223 -1.12 15.51 7.24
N SER A 224 -1.79 14.71 8.07
CA SER A 224 -3.08 15.07 8.67
C SER A 224 -2.96 16.26 9.62
N MET A 225 -1.90 16.34 10.42
CA MET A 225 -1.64 17.48 11.30
C MET A 225 -1.39 18.77 10.52
N LEU A 226 -0.66 18.70 9.40
CA LEU A 226 -0.44 19.84 8.51
C LEU A 226 -1.76 20.27 7.85
N ALA A 227 -2.50 19.32 7.26
CA ALA A 227 -3.77 19.58 6.61
C ALA A 227 -4.81 20.18 7.57
N ALA A 228 -4.82 19.78 8.84
CA ALA A 228 -5.68 20.35 9.86
C ALA A 228 -5.45 21.86 10.08
N ARG A 229 -4.27 22.39 9.79
CA ARG A 229 -4.00 23.85 9.85
C ARG A 229 -4.67 24.61 8.72
N LEU A 230 -5.14 23.94 7.68
CA LEU A 230 -5.83 24.55 6.55
C LEU A 230 -7.32 24.77 6.78
N VAL A 231 -7.91 24.17 7.81
CA VAL A 231 -9.37 24.27 8.08
C VAL A 231 -9.81 25.70 8.26
N ASP A 232 -9.06 26.48 9.03
CA ASP A 232 -9.36 27.88 9.36
C ASP A 232 -8.51 28.86 8.52
N ALA A 233 -7.81 28.37 7.49
CA ALA A 233 -6.96 29.22 6.67
C ALA A 233 -7.81 30.15 5.76
N PRO A 234 -7.43 31.43 5.61
CA PRO A 234 -8.17 32.36 4.76
C PRO A 234 -8.06 31.93 3.29
N ALA A 235 -9.13 32.16 2.49
CA ALA A 235 -9.18 31.76 1.08
C ALA A 235 -8.01 32.31 0.24
N GLN A 236 -7.50 33.50 0.59
CA GLN A 236 -6.34 34.09 -0.08
C GLN A 236 -5.06 33.25 0.14
N ALA A 237 -4.86 32.71 1.34
CA ALA A 237 -3.71 31.84 1.62
C ALA A 237 -3.86 30.50 0.87
N LEU A 238 -5.09 29.93 0.83
CA LEU A 238 -5.35 28.71 0.08
C LEU A 238 -5.17 28.92 -1.44
N GLY A 239 -5.41 30.11 -1.96
CA GLY A 239 -5.16 30.48 -3.35
C GLY A 239 -3.66 30.45 -3.74
N LEU A 240 -2.75 30.47 -2.76
CA LEU A 240 -1.31 30.34 -2.96
C LEU A 240 -0.80 28.90 -2.88
N ALA A 241 -1.72 27.92 -2.69
CA ALA A 241 -1.35 26.51 -2.54
C ALA A 241 -0.69 25.97 -3.83
N GLY A 242 0.63 25.77 -3.78
CA GLY A 242 1.42 25.12 -4.81
C GLY A 242 1.44 23.60 -4.66
N GLN A 243 2.22 22.94 -5.54
CA GLN A 243 2.32 21.48 -5.60
C GLN A 243 2.86 20.89 -4.29
N GLY A 244 3.85 21.50 -3.66
CA GLY A 244 4.42 21.01 -2.40
C GLY A 244 3.40 20.83 -1.28
N LEU A 245 2.44 21.78 -1.13
CA LEU A 245 1.37 21.63 -0.17
C LEU A 245 0.40 20.49 -0.56
N ARG A 246 0.06 20.40 -1.86
CA ARG A 246 -0.85 19.37 -2.38
C ARG A 246 -0.26 17.97 -2.16
N ASP A 247 1.01 17.76 -2.46
CA ASP A 247 1.69 16.48 -2.29
C ASP A 247 1.77 16.09 -0.82
N THR A 248 2.16 17.03 0.05
CA THR A 248 2.28 16.76 1.47
C THR A 248 0.92 16.50 2.13
N ALA A 249 -0.14 17.21 1.72
CA ALA A 249 -1.47 17.07 2.31
C ALA A 249 -2.33 15.97 1.66
N ARG A 250 -1.94 15.42 0.51
CA ARG A 250 -2.73 14.47 -0.28
C ARG A 250 -3.18 13.25 0.52
N ILE A 251 -2.28 12.63 1.26
CA ILE A 251 -2.59 11.42 2.02
C ILE A 251 -3.49 11.69 3.23
N ALA A 252 -3.63 12.92 3.68
CA ALA A 252 -4.57 13.29 4.75
C ALA A 252 -6.04 13.05 4.40
N GLY A 253 -6.37 12.89 3.10
CA GLY A 253 -7.73 12.58 2.62
C GLY A 253 -8.17 11.12 2.86
N SER A 254 -7.52 10.38 3.72
CA SER A 254 -7.79 8.97 4.04
C SER A 254 -8.96 8.82 5.03
N ASP A 255 -9.58 7.61 5.09
CA ASP A 255 -10.66 7.29 6.01
C ASP A 255 -10.18 7.32 7.49
N PRO A 256 -10.72 8.21 8.33
CA PRO A 256 -10.31 8.32 9.73
C PRO A 256 -10.57 7.05 10.55
N ARG A 257 -11.62 6.28 10.25
CA ARG A 257 -11.99 5.07 11.01
C ARG A 257 -10.93 4.00 10.82
N LEU A 258 -10.54 3.76 9.57
CA LEU A 258 -9.48 2.79 9.24
C LEU A 258 -8.17 3.19 9.92
N TRP A 259 -7.77 4.45 9.79
CA TRP A 259 -6.52 4.93 10.36
C TRP A 259 -6.49 4.96 11.88
N THR A 260 -7.64 5.18 12.53
CA THR A 260 -7.74 5.06 14.00
C THR A 260 -7.40 3.65 14.46
N ALA A 261 -7.97 2.63 13.83
CA ALA A 261 -7.67 1.23 14.18
C ALA A 261 -6.19 0.87 13.94
N ILE A 262 -5.63 1.29 12.79
CA ILE A 262 -4.21 1.04 12.44
C ILE A 262 -3.27 1.71 13.46
N LEU A 263 -3.49 2.99 13.75
CA LEU A 263 -2.61 3.76 14.62
C LEU A 263 -2.71 3.32 16.09
N ALA A 264 -3.90 2.96 16.56
CA ALA A 264 -4.10 2.40 17.89
C ALA A 264 -3.39 1.05 18.04
N GLY A 265 -3.47 0.18 17.01
CA GLY A 265 -2.79 -1.12 17.00
C GLY A 265 -1.26 -1.03 16.93
N ASN A 266 -0.69 0.11 16.50
CA ASN A 266 0.76 0.34 16.42
C ASN A 266 1.23 1.54 17.28
N ALA A 267 0.54 1.82 18.36
CA ALA A 267 0.74 3.05 19.15
C ALA A 267 2.17 3.22 19.70
N GLY A 268 2.81 2.15 20.14
CA GLY A 268 4.17 2.20 20.73
C GLY A 268 5.23 2.72 19.75
N PRO A 269 5.46 2.03 18.62
CA PRO A 269 6.38 2.46 17.56
C PRO A 269 6.06 3.86 17.01
N VAL A 270 4.78 4.17 16.77
CA VAL A 270 4.34 5.48 16.28
C VAL A 270 4.68 6.58 17.29
N ALA A 271 4.38 6.38 18.58
CA ALA A 271 4.68 7.36 19.63
C ALA A 271 6.19 7.58 19.79
N SER A 272 7.01 6.56 19.59
CA SER A 272 8.47 6.70 19.64
C SER A 272 8.97 7.69 18.58
N ILE A 273 8.60 7.48 17.31
CA ILE A 273 9.02 8.34 16.19
C ILE A 273 8.47 9.77 16.34
N LEU A 274 7.23 9.90 16.80
CA LEU A 274 6.65 11.24 17.06
C LEU A 274 7.37 12.00 18.18
N ARG A 275 7.95 11.32 19.20
CA ARG A 275 8.76 12.00 20.22
C ARG A 275 10.06 12.52 19.61
N ASP A 276 10.69 11.77 18.71
CA ASP A 276 11.90 12.22 18.04
C ASP A 276 11.58 13.45 17.16
N LEU A 277 10.52 13.40 16.34
CA LEU A 277 10.06 14.55 15.54
C LEU A 277 9.70 15.76 16.43
N ARG A 278 9.12 15.54 17.59
CA ARG A 278 8.85 16.63 18.54
C ARG A 278 10.13 17.26 19.02
N GLY A 279 11.16 16.48 19.34
CA GLY A 279 12.46 16.99 19.75
C GLY A 279 13.09 17.90 18.68
N ASP A 280 13.05 17.46 17.42
CA ASP A 280 13.52 18.26 16.28
C ASP A 280 12.71 19.56 16.11
N LEU A 281 11.39 19.50 16.30
CA LEU A 281 10.50 20.65 16.21
C LEU A 281 10.75 21.64 17.35
N ASP A 282 10.94 21.16 18.58
CA ASP A 282 11.21 21.98 19.75
C ASP A 282 12.55 22.73 19.61
N ASP A 283 13.62 22.05 19.08
CA ASP A 283 14.91 22.70 18.75
C ASP A 283 14.73 23.77 17.67
N LEU A 284 14.02 23.49 16.61
CA LEU A 284 13.77 24.44 15.52
C LEU A 284 12.98 25.67 16.01
N LEU A 285 11.92 25.46 16.78
CA LEU A 285 11.10 26.54 17.34
C LEU A 285 11.91 27.45 18.26
N THR A 286 12.74 26.89 19.15
CA THR A 286 13.61 27.66 20.04
C THR A 286 14.47 28.66 19.27
N HIS A 287 15.05 28.24 18.15
CA HIS A 287 15.92 29.09 17.34
C HIS A 287 15.13 30.08 16.44
N LEU A 288 13.92 29.72 16.00
CA LEU A 288 13.06 30.61 15.22
C LEU A 288 12.49 31.73 16.11
N ASP A 289 12.08 31.41 17.35
CA ASP A 289 11.61 32.41 18.31
C ASP A 289 12.72 33.41 18.64
N ALA A 290 13.93 32.92 18.90
CA ALA A 290 15.08 33.80 19.11
C ALA A 290 15.39 34.70 17.89
N ALA A 291 15.20 34.18 16.66
CA ALA A 291 15.37 34.99 15.46
C ALA A 291 14.25 36.02 15.26
N ALA A 292 13.02 35.71 15.68
CA ALA A 292 11.91 36.67 15.66
C ALA A 292 12.16 37.86 16.59
N GLU A 293 12.80 37.64 17.75
CA GLU A 293 13.14 38.67 18.70
C GLU A 293 14.42 39.47 18.30
N LEU A 294 15.46 38.78 17.88
CA LEU A 294 16.79 39.36 17.65
C LEU A 294 16.99 39.86 16.20
N GLY A 295 16.10 39.53 15.32
CA GLY A 295 16.14 39.83 13.88
C GLY A 295 16.49 38.60 13.02
N PRO A 296 16.14 38.65 11.72
CA PRO A 296 16.34 37.54 10.80
C PRO A 296 17.81 37.12 10.75
N LEU A 297 18.07 35.85 10.58
CA LEU A 297 19.38 35.20 10.50
C LEU A 297 20.20 35.27 11.82
N ARG A 298 19.57 35.60 12.93
CA ARG A 298 20.19 35.63 14.28
C ARG A 298 19.63 34.49 15.17
N GLY A 299 20.12 34.41 16.40
CA GLY A 299 19.65 33.41 17.38
C GLY A 299 19.96 31.94 16.99
N GLY A 300 20.93 31.71 16.09
CA GLY A 300 21.26 30.33 15.63
C GLY A 300 20.30 29.71 14.63
N SER A 301 19.28 30.46 14.20
CA SER A 301 18.23 29.98 13.30
C SER A 301 18.74 29.40 11.98
N VAL A 302 19.75 30.04 11.35
CA VAL A 302 20.36 29.54 10.10
C VAL A 302 20.94 28.14 10.31
N GLY A 303 21.62 27.90 11.41
CA GLY A 303 22.19 26.58 11.74
C GLY A 303 21.11 25.53 12.01
N ALA A 304 20.05 25.87 12.75
CA ALA A 304 18.95 24.97 13.04
C ALA A 304 18.18 24.59 11.77
N ILE A 305 17.82 25.57 10.93
CA ILE A 305 17.14 25.32 9.65
C ILE A 305 18.02 24.44 8.75
N ASN A 306 19.31 24.77 8.62
CA ASN A 306 20.23 24.00 7.78
C ASN A 306 20.35 22.54 8.25
N ARG A 307 20.41 22.28 9.55
CA ARG A 307 20.43 20.91 10.10
C ARG A 307 19.21 20.11 9.66
N VAL A 308 18.00 20.66 9.85
CA VAL A 308 16.75 19.97 9.48
C VAL A 308 16.68 19.71 7.99
N MET A 309 16.99 20.71 7.15
CA MET A 309 16.94 20.56 5.70
C MET A 309 17.98 19.56 5.19
N THR A 310 19.21 19.61 5.73
CA THR A 310 20.26 18.66 5.35
C THR A 310 19.94 17.23 5.77
N ALA A 311 19.43 17.03 6.99
CA ALA A 311 19.00 15.72 7.47
C ALA A 311 17.84 15.17 6.62
N GLY A 312 16.88 16.02 6.24
CA GLY A 312 15.80 15.66 5.35
C GLY A 312 16.29 15.19 3.97
N ASN A 313 17.20 15.94 3.36
CA ASN A 313 17.83 15.56 2.07
C ASN A 313 18.57 14.21 2.17
N GLN A 314 19.30 13.99 3.27
CA GLN A 314 19.97 12.71 3.51
C GLN A 314 18.96 11.58 3.68
N GLY A 315 17.82 11.84 4.33
CA GLY A 315 16.74 10.88 4.49
C GLY A 315 16.12 10.47 3.15
N VAL A 316 15.77 11.45 2.33
CA VAL A 316 15.23 11.22 0.97
C VAL A 316 16.20 10.41 0.11
N ALA A 317 17.49 10.71 0.17
CA ALA A 317 18.51 9.99 -0.57
C ALA A 317 18.66 8.50 -0.16
N ARG A 318 18.03 8.05 0.93
CA ARG A 318 18.00 6.65 1.37
C ARG A 318 16.77 5.86 0.87
N ILE A 319 15.76 6.54 0.34
CA ILE A 319 14.58 5.86 -0.20
C ILE A 319 14.99 5.15 -1.49
N PRO A 320 14.84 3.81 -1.59
CA PRO A 320 15.21 3.07 -2.78
C PRO A 320 14.44 3.55 -4.01
N GLY A 321 15.11 3.65 -5.15
CA GLY A 321 14.46 3.93 -6.43
C GLY A 321 13.57 2.79 -6.92
N LYS A 322 12.86 3.01 -8.03
CA LYS A 322 11.87 2.11 -8.66
C LYS A 322 12.35 0.66 -8.84
N HIS A 323 13.64 0.45 -9.00
CA HIS A 323 14.25 -0.88 -9.21
C HIS A 323 14.88 -1.49 -7.94
N GLY A 324 14.61 -0.93 -6.74
CA GLY A 324 15.10 -1.45 -5.46
C GLY A 324 16.62 -1.32 -5.25
N GLY A 325 17.33 -0.68 -6.18
CA GLY A 325 18.75 -0.34 -6.07
C GLY A 325 19.01 0.90 -5.21
N ALA A 326 20.30 1.23 -5.01
CA ALA A 326 20.66 2.52 -4.44
C ALA A 326 19.98 3.65 -5.21
N PRO A 327 19.58 4.77 -4.55
CA PRO A 327 18.92 5.86 -5.23
C PRO A 327 19.81 6.31 -6.40
N SER A 328 19.38 6.02 -7.62
CA SER A 328 20.01 6.56 -8.80
C SER A 328 19.69 8.05 -8.80
N ARG A 329 20.70 8.89 -8.93
CA ARG A 329 20.47 10.30 -9.25
C ARG A 329 19.97 10.32 -10.68
N TYR A 330 18.65 10.30 -10.87
CA TYR A 330 18.06 10.49 -12.18
C TYR A 330 18.42 11.88 -12.71
N ALA A 331 18.62 12.00 -14.01
CA ALA A 331 18.63 13.29 -14.66
C ALA A 331 17.18 13.78 -14.76
N GLU A 332 16.96 15.01 -14.38
CA GLU A 332 15.65 15.67 -14.44
C GLU A 332 15.61 16.60 -15.66
N ILE A 333 14.60 16.41 -16.50
CA ILE A 333 14.34 17.24 -17.66
C ILE A 333 12.97 17.87 -17.50
N GLU A 334 12.92 19.18 -17.43
CA GLU A 334 11.68 19.94 -17.34
C GLU A 334 11.18 20.34 -18.73
N VAL A 335 9.99 19.82 -19.07
CA VAL A 335 9.35 20.06 -20.38
C VAL A 335 8.09 20.88 -20.17
N LEU A 336 7.96 21.99 -20.90
CA LEU A 336 6.74 22.78 -20.91
C LEU A 336 5.68 22.09 -21.75
N ILE A 337 4.56 21.69 -21.12
CA ILE A 337 3.45 20.97 -21.76
C ILE A 337 2.30 21.94 -22.02
N PRO A 338 1.89 22.16 -23.28
CA PRO A 338 0.68 22.90 -23.59
C PRO A 338 -0.55 22.25 -22.96
N ASP A 339 -1.50 23.06 -22.48
CA ASP A 339 -2.78 22.55 -21.95
C ASP A 339 -3.73 22.23 -23.12
N GLU A 340 -3.33 21.22 -23.89
CA GLU A 340 -4.04 20.72 -25.07
C GLU A 340 -4.27 19.21 -24.98
N PRO A 341 -5.43 18.71 -25.45
CA PRO A 341 -5.66 17.25 -25.51
C PRO A 341 -4.58 16.55 -26.33
N GLY A 342 -3.97 15.52 -25.72
CA GLY A 342 -2.95 14.70 -26.37
C GLY A 342 -1.49 15.17 -26.23
N ALA A 343 -1.22 16.36 -25.66
CA ALA A 343 0.14 16.88 -25.52
C ALA A 343 1.05 15.93 -24.69
N LEU A 344 0.57 15.43 -23.55
CA LEU A 344 1.30 14.43 -22.75
C LEU A 344 1.48 13.10 -23.49
N GLY A 345 0.43 12.65 -24.20
CA GLY A 345 0.52 11.42 -25.01
C GLY A 345 1.60 11.53 -26.09
N ARG A 346 1.72 12.69 -26.73
CA ARG A 346 2.78 12.98 -27.71
C ARG A 346 4.16 12.92 -27.05
N LEU A 347 4.36 13.56 -25.90
CA LEU A 347 5.63 13.50 -25.17
C LEU A 347 6.05 12.05 -24.88
N PHE A 348 5.13 11.24 -24.35
CA PHE A 348 5.44 9.85 -24.01
C PHE A 348 5.76 9.01 -25.26
N SER A 349 5.02 9.18 -26.35
CA SER A 349 5.29 8.48 -27.60
C SER A 349 6.67 8.84 -28.15
N GLU A 350 7.02 10.11 -28.16
CA GLU A 350 8.28 10.61 -28.68
C GLU A 350 9.49 10.17 -27.83
N LEU A 351 9.35 10.15 -26.49
CA LEU A 351 10.37 9.58 -25.59
C LEU A 351 10.57 8.08 -25.84
N GLY A 352 9.45 7.34 -26.01
CA GLY A 352 9.49 5.91 -26.34
C GLY A 352 10.15 5.62 -27.68
N GLU A 353 9.86 6.41 -28.72
CA GLU A 353 10.51 6.32 -30.04
C GLU A 353 12.02 6.55 -29.97
N SER A 354 12.46 7.47 -29.10
CA SER A 354 13.88 7.74 -28.84
C SER A 354 14.54 6.64 -27.97
N GLY A 355 13.78 5.62 -27.54
CA GLY A 355 14.27 4.54 -26.68
C GLY A 355 14.63 5.01 -25.26
N ILE A 356 13.97 6.07 -24.78
CA ILE A 356 14.21 6.66 -23.47
C ILE A 356 13.17 6.08 -22.51
N ASN A 357 13.65 5.42 -21.43
CA ASN A 357 12.79 4.94 -20.35
C ASN A 357 12.54 6.08 -19.35
N ILE A 358 11.27 6.26 -18.99
CA ILE A 358 10.84 7.21 -17.96
C ILE A 358 10.92 6.49 -16.61
N GLU A 359 11.79 6.97 -15.72
CA GLU A 359 11.95 6.40 -14.38
C GLU A 359 10.92 6.96 -13.41
N ASP A 360 10.63 8.25 -13.50
CA ASP A 360 9.57 8.93 -12.74
C ASP A 360 9.07 10.15 -13.51
N LEU A 361 7.86 10.62 -13.14
CA LEU A 361 7.23 11.78 -13.76
C LEU A 361 6.49 12.60 -12.72
N VAL A 362 6.73 13.89 -12.69
CA VAL A 362 5.95 14.85 -11.92
C VAL A 362 5.35 15.87 -12.87
N LEU A 363 4.04 16.11 -12.75
CA LEU A 363 3.31 17.08 -13.55
C LEU A 363 2.87 18.24 -12.66
N GLU A 364 3.35 19.43 -12.97
CA GLU A 364 2.99 20.66 -12.25
C GLU A 364 2.06 21.52 -13.08
N HIS A 365 0.95 21.91 -12.49
CA HIS A 365 0.02 22.87 -13.07
C HIS A 365 -0.14 24.07 -12.14
N SER A 366 0.00 25.28 -12.69
CA SER A 366 -0.35 26.50 -11.99
C SER A 366 -1.80 26.90 -12.32
N ALA A 367 -2.56 27.33 -11.33
CA ALA A 367 -3.93 27.77 -11.53
C ALA A 367 -3.99 28.92 -12.57
N GLY A 368 -4.75 28.73 -13.66
CA GLY A 368 -4.92 29.71 -14.75
C GLY A 368 -3.76 29.75 -15.76
N ALA A 369 -2.77 28.87 -15.69
CA ALA A 369 -1.74 28.74 -16.71
C ALA A 369 -2.24 27.94 -17.92
N GLN A 370 -1.86 28.35 -19.14
CA GLN A 370 -2.17 27.64 -20.39
C GLN A 370 -1.12 26.55 -20.70
N ALA A 371 -0.27 26.22 -19.75
CA ALA A 371 0.74 25.19 -19.87
C ALA A 371 1.08 24.61 -18.49
N GLY A 372 1.42 23.34 -18.46
CA GLY A 372 2.01 22.64 -17.31
C GLY A 372 3.51 22.42 -17.51
N VAL A 373 4.20 22.03 -16.46
CA VAL A 373 5.59 21.57 -16.51
C VAL A 373 5.62 20.09 -16.19
N ALA A 374 6.11 19.28 -17.12
CA ALA A 374 6.42 17.88 -16.86
C ALA A 374 7.90 17.75 -16.49
N ARG A 375 8.18 17.31 -15.27
CA ARG A 375 9.52 16.88 -14.85
C ARG A 375 9.66 15.39 -15.12
N VAL A 376 10.47 15.06 -16.11
CA VAL A 376 10.72 13.68 -16.53
C VAL A 376 12.07 13.27 -15.96
N MET A 377 12.05 12.22 -15.11
CA MET A 377 13.26 11.61 -14.55
C MET A 377 13.69 10.46 -15.44
N ILE A 378 14.94 10.48 -15.87
CA ILE A 378 15.54 9.49 -16.78
C ILE A 378 16.93 9.07 -16.29
N ASP A 379 17.46 8.00 -16.88
CA ASP A 379 18.86 7.59 -16.62
C ASP A 379 19.81 8.72 -17.04
N PRO A 380 20.76 9.14 -16.19
CA PRO A 380 21.70 10.21 -16.51
C PRO A 380 22.52 9.97 -17.78
N SER A 381 22.79 8.72 -18.13
CA SER A 381 23.59 8.37 -19.32
C SER A 381 22.93 8.73 -20.64
N VAL A 382 21.61 8.95 -20.65
CA VAL A 382 20.83 9.33 -21.84
C VAL A 382 20.34 10.77 -21.82
N SER A 383 20.68 11.55 -20.79
CA SER A 383 20.17 12.90 -20.57
C SER A 383 20.45 13.84 -21.76
N ASP A 384 21.70 13.95 -22.20
CA ASP A 384 22.09 14.85 -23.28
C ASP A 384 21.37 14.51 -24.59
N ARG A 385 21.22 13.20 -24.88
CA ARG A 385 20.50 12.73 -26.06
C ARG A 385 19.01 13.08 -25.95
N CYS A 386 18.41 12.90 -24.77
CA CYS A 386 17.00 13.22 -24.53
C CYS A 386 16.72 14.72 -24.76
N VAL A 387 17.57 15.57 -24.21
CA VAL A 387 17.46 17.02 -24.39
C VAL A 387 17.53 17.41 -25.87
N ALA A 388 18.50 16.86 -26.62
CA ALA A 388 18.65 17.15 -28.06
C ALA A 388 17.42 16.67 -28.86
N ASP A 389 16.95 15.44 -28.62
CA ASP A 389 15.80 14.86 -29.33
C ASP A 389 14.51 15.64 -29.06
N LEU A 390 14.25 16.03 -27.80
CA LEU A 390 13.08 16.82 -27.45
C LEU A 390 13.11 18.23 -28.07
N GLN A 391 14.27 18.86 -28.09
CA GLN A 391 14.45 20.20 -28.75
C GLN A 391 14.22 20.10 -30.26
N GLU A 392 14.77 19.09 -30.92
CA GLU A 392 14.58 18.85 -32.37
C GLU A 392 13.08 18.61 -32.71
N ARG A 393 12.34 17.94 -31.84
CA ARG A 393 10.88 17.71 -31.95
C ARG A 393 10.03 18.92 -31.54
N GLY A 394 10.67 20.04 -31.18
CA GLY A 394 10.02 21.32 -30.91
C GLY A 394 9.49 21.49 -29.49
N TRP A 395 9.91 20.65 -28.55
CA TRP A 395 9.56 20.84 -27.14
C TRP A 395 10.34 22.00 -26.53
N ARG A 396 9.65 22.75 -25.68
CA ARG A 396 10.30 23.78 -24.87
C ARG A 396 10.78 23.17 -23.57
N LEU A 397 12.10 23.20 -23.36
CA LEU A 397 12.70 22.74 -22.11
C LEU A 397 12.99 23.97 -21.23
N ILE A 398 12.79 23.79 -19.93
CA ILE A 398 13.21 24.78 -18.92
C ILE A 398 14.63 24.38 -18.53
N THR A 399 15.59 25.14 -19.02
CA THR A 399 17.01 24.93 -18.69
C THR A 399 17.36 25.67 -17.41
N HIS A 400 17.93 24.96 -16.44
CA HIS A 400 18.57 25.54 -15.26
C HIS A 400 20.03 25.81 -15.50
#